data_2f632fa7b6a67f981d80a8d8eef28bed
#
_entry.id   2f632fa7b6a67f981d80a8d8eef28bed
#
_cell.length_a   1.000
_cell.length_b   1.000
_cell.length_c   1.000
_cell.angle_alpha   90.00
_cell.angle_beta   90.00
_cell.angle_gamma   90.00
#
_symmetry.space_group_name_H-M   'P 1'
#
loop_
_entity.id
_entity.type
_entity.pdbx_description
1 polymer ?
#
loop_
_entity_poly.entity_id
_entity_poly.type
_entity_poly.pdbx_seq_one_letter_code
_entity_poly.pdbx_strand_id
1 'polypeptide(L)'
;MLYRGGNRWLGMQYGMTVRHPWETEGVCDSRVIWKIWDDFGISDAEMSGFWIANTPVSTSDNDVKVTTYKKPGRVLLSIGNYSDIKKTIRLKVDWKQLGLDKNNCRFVVPEISIFQPAFEWETNDSIEVVPRKGWLIIICPQ
;
A
#
# COMPACT_ATOMS: atom_id res chain seq x y z
N MET A 1 -9.22 -21.99 2.06
CA MET A 1 -9.06 -22.43 0.67
C MET A 1 -8.35 -21.33 -0.13
N LEU A 2 -7.03 -21.33 -0.09
CA LEU A 2 -6.16 -20.29 -0.70
C LEU A 2 -5.56 -20.81 -2.03
N TYR A 3 -6.29 -21.65 -2.73
CA TYR A 3 -5.73 -22.48 -3.79
C TYR A 3 -5.77 -21.86 -5.20
N ARG A 4 -6.45 -20.77 -5.42
CA ARG A 4 -6.45 -20.06 -6.70
C ARG A 4 -6.55 -18.58 -6.49
N GLY A 5 -5.39 -17.93 -6.48
CA GLY A 5 -5.33 -16.51 -6.74
C GLY A 5 -6.09 -15.63 -5.75
N GLY A 6 -5.77 -15.71 -4.47
CA GLY A 6 -6.16 -14.65 -3.56
C GLY A 6 -5.71 -13.31 -4.11
N ASN A 7 -6.48 -12.26 -3.88
CA ASN A 7 -6.12 -10.92 -4.29
C ASN A 7 -4.92 -10.42 -3.47
N ARG A 8 -3.75 -10.25 -4.11
CA ARG A 8 -2.52 -9.83 -3.44
C ARG A 8 -2.63 -8.44 -2.83
N TRP A 9 -3.28 -7.53 -3.53
CA TRP A 9 -3.50 -6.18 -3.04
C TRP A 9 -4.26 -6.17 -1.72
N LEU A 10 -5.34 -6.93 -1.65
CA LEU A 10 -6.16 -7.03 -0.45
C LEU A 10 -5.48 -7.86 0.64
N GLY A 11 -4.73 -8.89 0.26
CA GLY A 11 -3.96 -9.71 1.20
C GLY A 11 -2.87 -8.92 1.93
N MET A 12 -2.15 -8.04 1.22
CA MET A 12 -1.09 -7.22 1.81
C MET A 12 -1.61 -6.24 2.87
N GLN A 13 -2.89 -5.88 2.83
CA GLN A 13 -3.48 -5.06 3.88
C GLN A 13 -3.57 -5.77 5.24
N TYR A 14 -3.49 -7.10 5.24
CA TYR A 14 -3.41 -7.93 6.44
C TYR A 14 -1.99 -8.45 6.72
N GLY A 15 -0.99 -7.89 6.07
CA GLY A 15 0.39 -8.35 6.20
C GLY A 15 0.66 -9.70 5.52
N MET A 16 -0.20 -10.11 4.61
CA MET A 16 -0.07 -11.40 3.91
C MET A 16 0.39 -11.20 2.47
N THR A 17 1.46 -11.89 2.09
CA THR A 17 1.76 -12.16 0.69
C THR A 17 1.24 -13.54 0.33
N VAL A 18 0.63 -13.67 -0.83
CA VAL A 18 0.15 -14.97 -1.30
C VAL A 18 1.34 -15.91 -1.48
N ARG A 19 1.23 -17.14 -0.98
CA ARG A 19 2.17 -18.21 -1.32
C ARG A 19 2.25 -18.33 -2.83
N HIS A 20 3.44 -18.61 -3.31
CA HIS A 20 3.77 -18.75 -4.72
C HIS A 20 2.67 -19.55 -5.45
N PRO A 21 1.98 -18.98 -6.45
CA PRO A 21 1.13 -19.76 -7.32
C PRO A 21 2.07 -20.65 -8.17
N TRP A 22 1.89 -21.91 -8.03
CA TRP A 22 2.82 -22.89 -8.60
C TRP A 22 2.90 -22.83 -10.13
N GLU A 23 1.97 -22.21 -10.83
CA GLU A 23 1.93 -22.26 -12.30
C GLU A 23 0.93 -21.24 -12.89
N THR A 24 1.14 -19.94 -12.74
CA THR A 24 0.34 -18.97 -13.51
C THR A 24 1.24 -17.94 -14.17
N GLU A 25 1.34 -18.01 -15.48
CA GLU A 25 1.93 -16.94 -16.27
C GLU A 25 1.24 -15.60 -15.94
N GLY A 26 2.03 -14.54 -15.85
CA GLY A 26 1.51 -13.19 -15.60
C GLY A 26 1.19 -12.84 -14.15
N VAL A 27 1.56 -13.68 -13.19
CA VAL A 27 1.43 -13.36 -11.76
C VAL A 27 2.77 -12.87 -11.22
N CYS A 28 2.73 -11.74 -10.51
CA CYS A 28 3.91 -11.20 -9.84
C CYS A 28 4.52 -12.22 -8.87
N ASP A 29 5.82 -12.42 -8.98
CA ASP A 29 6.58 -13.24 -8.03
C ASP A 29 6.55 -12.57 -6.64
N SER A 30 6.09 -13.30 -5.63
CA SER A 30 6.03 -12.80 -4.26
C SER A 30 7.36 -12.33 -3.71
N ARG A 31 8.47 -12.87 -4.20
CA ARG A 31 9.83 -12.46 -3.79
C ARG A 31 10.11 -11.00 -4.09
N VAL A 32 9.51 -10.44 -5.15
CA VAL A 32 9.67 -9.02 -5.48
C VAL A 32 8.99 -8.14 -4.44
N ILE A 33 7.81 -8.55 -3.96
CA ILE A 33 7.10 -7.86 -2.88
C ILE A 33 7.88 -8.00 -1.56
N TRP A 34 8.39 -9.20 -1.26
CA TRP A 34 9.20 -9.42 -0.06
C TRP A 34 10.44 -8.54 -0.06
N LYS A 35 11.09 -8.40 -1.23
CA LYS A 35 12.23 -7.50 -1.34
C LYS A 35 11.87 -6.04 -0.99
N ILE A 36 10.75 -5.53 -1.46
CA ILE A 36 10.29 -4.18 -1.10
C ILE A 36 10.05 -4.08 0.41
N TRP A 37 9.45 -5.10 1.01
CA TRP A 37 9.19 -5.14 2.44
C TRP A 37 10.49 -5.20 3.26
N ASP A 38 11.45 -6.00 2.82
CA ASP A 38 12.75 -6.12 3.48
C ASP A 38 13.56 -4.82 3.33
N ASP A 39 13.59 -4.23 2.13
CA ASP A 39 14.25 -2.95 1.88
C ASP A 39 13.62 -1.80 2.69
N PHE A 40 12.31 -1.86 2.91
CA PHE A 40 11.62 -0.95 3.81
C PHE A 40 11.94 -1.25 5.29
N GLY A 41 12.18 -2.48 5.64
CA GLY A 41 12.37 -2.97 7.01
C GLY A 41 11.05 -3.15 7.74
N ILE A 42 10.10 -3.86 7.11
CA ILE A 42 8.73 -4.02 7.62
C ILE A 42 8.68 -4.77 8.96
N SER A 43 9.64 -5.62 9.25
CA SER A 43 9.73 -6.35 10.53
C SER A 43 9.82 -5.44 11.75
N ASP A 44 10.38 -4.24 11.57
CA ASP A 44 10.55 -3.25 12.63
C ASP A 44 9.50 -2.13 12.57
N ALA A 45 8.51 -2.28 11.69
CA ALA A 45 7.47 -1.29 11.50
C ALA A 45 6.27 -1.53 12.42
N GLU A 46 5.68 -0.44 12.89
CA GLU A 46 4.39 -0.47 13.57
C GLU A 46 3.27 -0.57 12.53
N MET A 47 2.51 -1.64 12.59
CA MET A 47 1.38 -1.86 11.69
C MET A 47 0.10 -1.26 12.26
N SER A 48 -0.59 -0.43 11.48
CA SER A 48 -1.95 0.05 11.75
C SER A 48 -2.87 -0.39 10.62
N GLY A 49 -3.65 -1.44 10.86
CA GLY A 49 -4.62 -1.94 9.89
C GLY A 49 -5.81 -1.00 9.72
N PHE A 50 -6.42 -1.00 8.55
CA PHE A 50 -7.56 -0.15 8.23
C PHE A 50 -8.78 -0.36 9.15
N TRP A 51 -8.85 -1.48 9.86
CA TRP A 51 -9.90 -1.82 10.84
C TRP A 51 -9.68 -1.21 12.23
N ILE A 52 -8.54 -0.56 12.45
CA ILE A 52 -8.22 0.07 13.73
C ILE A 52 -8.81 1.48 13.76
N ALA A 53 -9.44 1.85 14.89
CA ALA A 53 -9.87 3.21 15.11
C ALA A 53 -8.64 4.15 15.19
N ASN A 54 -8.75 5.36 14.65
CA ASN A 54 -7.69 6.37 14.65
C ASN A 54 -6.41 5.95 13.92
N THR A 55 -6.54 5.17 12.85
CA THR A 55 -5.42 4.91 11.95
C THR A 55 -4.83 6.21 11.40
N PRO A 56 -3.49 6.31 11.28
CA PRO A 56 -2.85 7.56 10.86
C PRO A 56 -3.10 7.94 9.41
N VAL A 57 -3.52 6.98 8.58
CA VAL A 57 -3.84 7.23 7.17
C VAL A 57 -5.16 6.55 6.81
N SER A 58 -6.02 7.29 6.13
CA SER A 58 -7.27 6.80 5.56
C SER A 58 -7.49 7.38 4.16
N THR A 59 -8.55 6.95 3.48
CA THR A 59 -8.90 7.49 2.16
C THR A 59 -10.19 8.28 2.21
N SER A 60 -10.46 9.02 1.13
CA SER A 60 -11.71 9.76 0.95
C SER A 60 -12.89 8.86 0.56
N ASP A 61 -12.67 7.58 0.28
CA ASP A 61 -13.70 6.62 -0.17
C ASP A 61 -13.71 5.38 0.74
N ASN A 62 -14.90 4.98 1.18
CA ASN A 62 -15.05 3.87 2.11
C ASN A 62 -14.72 2.49 1.51
N ASP A 63 -14.75 2.35 0.20
CA ASP A 63 -14.42 1.09 -0.47
C ASP A 63 -12.93 0.93 -0.70
N VAL A 64 -12.16 2.00 -0.54
CA VAL A 64 -10.70 1.97 -0.66
C VAL A 64 -10.08 2.06 0.73
N LYS A 65 -9.44 0.98 1.14
CA LYS A 65 -8.83 0.84 2.46
C LYS A 65 -7.32 1.03 2.39
N VAL A 66 -6.73 1.47 3.50
CA VAL A 66 -5.29 1.60 3.62
C VAL A 66 -4.79 1.05 4.96
N THR A 67 -3.81 0.18 4.89
CA THR A 67 -3.03 -0.29 6.04
C THR A 67 -1.68 0.42 6.03
N THR A 68 -1.26 0.88 7.19
CA THR A 68 -0.06 1.68 7.40
C THR A 68 1.00 0.88 8.12
N TYR A 69 2.22 0.90 7.62
CA TYR A 69 3.42 0.37 8.27
C TYR A 69 4.36 1.55 8.54
N LYS A 70 4.47 1.95 9.80
CA LYS A 70 5.20 3.14 10.21
C LYS A 70 6.57 2.80 10.74
N LYS A 71 7.58 3.51 10.26
CA LYS A 71 8.93 3.57 10.82
C LYS A 71 9.31 5.03 11.10
N PRO A 72 10.31 5.30 11.94
CA PRO A 72 10.85 6.65 12.05
C PRO A 72 11.30 7.18 10.69
N GLY A 73 10.75 8.32 10.28
CA GLY A 73 11.11 9.01 9.04
C GLY A 73 10.51 8.48 7.76
N ARG A 74 9.80 7.35 7.75
CA ARG A 74 9.14 6.82 6.55
C ARG A 74 7.98 5.90 6.85
N VAL A 75 7.04 5.81 5.93
CA VAL A 75 5.81 5.02 6.10
C VAL A 75 5.53 4.26 4.81
N LEU A 76 5.19 2.98 4.91
CA LEU A 76 4.69 2.18 3.80
C LEU A 76 3.16 2.08 3.91
N LEU A 77 2.47 2.36 2.82
CA LEU A 77 1.02 2.23 2.71
C LEU A 77 0.68 1.06 1.79
N SER A 78 -0.20 0.19 2.26
CA SER A 78 -0.86 -0.82 1.42
C SER A 78 -2.29 -0.37 1.17
N ILE A 79 -2.60 0.01 -0.06
CA ILE A 79 -3.92 0.49 -0.49
C ILE A 79 -4.61 -0.59 -1.28
N GLY A 80 -5.92 -0.77 -1.06
CA GLY A 80 -6.73 -1.74 -1.78
C GLY A 80 -8.14 -1.24 -2.03
N ASN A 81 -8.62 -1.43 -3.27
CA ASN A 81 -9.99 -1.15 -3.67
C ASN A 81 -10.84 -2.42 -3.57
N TYR A 82 -11.79 -2.44 -2.66
CA TYR A 82 -12.69 -3.57 -2.42
C TYR A 82 -13.93 -3.57 -3.33
N SER A 83 -14.08 -2.53 -4.16
CA SER A 83 -15.21 -2.42 -5.08
C SER A 83 -14.90 -2.98 -6.46
N ASP A 84 -15.94 -3.13 -7.28
CA ASP A 84 -15.85 -3.58 -8.67
C ASP A 84 -15.76 -2.42 -9.67
N ILE A 85 -15.61 -1.18 -9.18
CA ILE A 85 -15.46 0.01 -10.00
C ILE A 85 -14.16 0.75 -9.68
N LYS A 86 -13.65 1.47 -10.66
CA LYS A 86 -12.51 2.37 -10.48
C LYS A 86 -12.88 3.51 -9.52
N LYS A 87 -12.01 3.80 -8.60
CA LYS A 87 -12.15 4.89 -7.63
C LYS A 87 -11.04 5.92 -7.81
N THR A 88 -11.37 7.17 -7.59
CA THR A 88 -10.39 8.25 -7.45
C THR A 88 -10.45 8.75 -6.01
N ILE A 89 -9.35 8.64 -5.32
CA ILE A 89 -9.26 8.94 -3.89
C ILE A 89 -8.23 10.01 -3.60
N ARG A 90 -8.35 10.59 -2.41
CA ARG A 90 -7.29 11.35 -1.75
C ARG A 90 -6.95 10.69 -0.44
N LEU A 91 -5.66 10.68 -0.11
CA LEU A 91 -5.20 10.21 1.19
C LEU A 91 -5.44 11.29 2.24
N LYS A 92 -6.02 10.88 3.36
CA LYS A 92 -6.17 11.68 4.58
C LYS A 92 -5.09 11.23 5.54
N VAL A 93 -4.07 12.04 5.71
CA VAL A 93 -2.87 11.70 6.48
C VAL A 93 -2.81 12.55 7.75
N ASP A 94 -2.72 11.88 8.88
CA ASP A 94 -2.37 12.54 10.15
C ASP A 94 -0.84 12.66 10.25
N TRP A 95 -0.31 13.73 9.70
CA TRP A 95 1.12 14.00 9.63
C TRP A 95 1.78 14.06 11.01
N LYS A 96 1.05 14.57 12.02
CA LYS A 96 1.54 14.64 13.39
C LYS A 96 1.70 13.24 13.99
N GLN A 97 0.71 12.37 13.77
CA GLN A 97 0.77 10.98 14.26
C GLN A 97 1.89 10.20 13.56
N LEU A 98 2.15 10.49 12.29
CA LEU A 98 3.26 9.89 11.55
C LEU A 98 4.63 10.46 11.96
N GLY A 99 4.68 11.65 12.56
CA GLY A 99 5.94 12.35 12.86
C GLY A 99 6.65 12.86 11.60
N LEU A 100 5.90 13.19 10.56
CA LEU A 100 6.39 13.66 9.27
C LEU A 100 5.89 15.09 8.97
N ASP A 101 6.66 15.83 8.18
CA ASP A 101 6.25 17.15 7.67
C ASP A 101 5.70 17.00 6.25
N LYS A 102 4.42 17.35 6.09
CA LYS A 102 3.72 17.30 4.81
C LYS A 102 4.47 18.03 3.69
N ASN A 103 5.06 19.18 3.99
CA ASN A 103 5.69 20.02 2.98
C ASN A 103 7.04 19.47 2.49
N ASN A 104 7.61 18.54 3.24
CA ASN A 104 8.90 17.92 2.95
C ASN A 104 8.76 16.45 2.53
N CYS A 105 7.54 15.98 2.31
CA CYS A 105 7.29 14.58 1.95
C CYS A 105 6.66 14.45 0.57
N ARG A 106 6.85 13.29 -0.02
CA ARG A 106 6.19 12.85 -1.26
C ARG A 106 5.74 11.41 -1.15
N PHE A 107 4.87 11.00 -2.06
CA PHE A 107 4.38 9.64 -2.20
C PHE A 107 5.14 8.94 -3.32
N VAL A 108 5.99 8.00 -2.98
CA VAL A 108 6.80 7.24 -3.93
C VAL A 108 6.20 5.85 -4.12
N VAL A 109 5.91 5.51 -5.36
CA VAL A 109 5.46 4.17 -5.74
C VAL A 109 6.67 3.42 -6.27
N PRO A 110 7.19 2.41 -5.56
CA PRO A 110 8.28 1.61 -6.07
C PRO A 110 7.81 0.72 -7.23
N GLU A 111 8.66 0.56 -8.24
CA GLU A 111 8.39 -0.39 -9.31
C GLU A 111 8.36 -1.82 -8.77
N ILE A 112 7.31 -2.54 -9.09
CA ILE A 112 7.20 -3.97 -8.85
C ILE A 112 6.79 -4.63 -10.16
N SER A 113 7.68 -5.41 -10.75
CA SER A 113 7.46 -6.06 -12.05
C SER A 113 6.14 -6.82 -12.10
N ILE A 114 5.34 -6.60 -13.17
CA ILE A 114 4.02 -7.23 -13.40
C ILE A 114 2.96 -6.84 -12.34
N PHE A 115 3.27 -5.91 -11.42
CA PHE A 115 2.39 -5.58 -10.31
C PHE A 115 2.02 -4.10 -10.26
N GLN A 116 3.01 -3.21 -10.24
CA GLN A 116 2.82 -1.77 -10.32
C GLN A 116 4.01 -1.07 -10.97
N PRO A 117 3.77 0.02 -11.74
CA PRO A 117 4.84 0.85 -12.29
C PRO A 117 5.46 1.73 -11.20
N ALA A 118 6.68 2.22 -11.44
CA ALA A 118 7.24 3.31 -10.66
C ALA A 118 6.46 4.60 -10.92
N PHE A 119 6.13 5.33 -9.86
CA PHE A 119 5.44 6.61 -9.96
C PHE A 119 5.71 7.49 -8.71
N GLU A 120 5.45 8.77 -8.84
CA GLU A 120 5.48 9.70 -7.71
C GLU A 120 4.25 10.60 -7.73
N TRP A 121 3.68 10.87 -6.56
CA TRP A 121 2.62 11.84 -6.34
C TRP A 121 3.02 12.87 -5.30
N GLU A 122 2.52 14.07 -5.50
CA GLU A 122 2.52 15.07 -4.44
C GLU A 122 1.49 14.73 -3.35
N THR A 123 1.68 15.26 -2.17
CA THR A 123 0.84 14.92 -1.00
C THR A 123 -0.63 15.34 -1.13
N ASN A 124 -0.96 16.17 -2.11
CA ASN A 124 -2.34 16.62 -2.38
C ASN A 124 -2.97 15.99 -3.63
N ASP A 125 -2.24 15.13 -4.33
CA ASP A 125 -2.74 14.54 -5.57
C ASP A 125 -3.88 13.58 -5.33
N SER A 126 -4.69 13.40 -6.36
CA SER A 126 -5.70 12.37 -6.44
C SER A 126 -5.08 11.09 -7.02
N ILE A 127 -5.44 9.96 -6.44
CA ILE A 127 -4.91 8.66 -6.81
C ILE A 127 -6.03 7.81 -7.40
N GLU A 128 -5.84 7.30 -8.62
CA GLU A 128 -6.75 6.33 -9.19
C GLU A 128 -6.43 4.92 -8.69
N VAL A 129 -7.47 4.21 -8.29
CA VAL A 129 -7.35 2.81 -7.85
C VAL A 129 -8.34 1.96 -8.63
N VAL A 130 -7.83 1.10 -9.49
CA VAL A 130 -8.66 0.22 -10.31
C VAL A 130 -9.36 -0.85 -9.47
N PRO A 131 -10.48 -1.42 -9.96
CA PRO A 131 -11.24 -2.42 -9.21
C PRO A 131 -10.37 -3.58 -8.73
N ARG A 132 -10.54 -3.96 -7.47
CA ARG A 132 -9.86 -5.10 -6.85
C ARG A 132 -8.33 -5.05 -6.88
N LYS A 133 -7.75 -3.87 -7.15
CA LYS A 133 -6.30 -3.61 -7.09
C LYS A 133 -6.00 -2.52 -6.07
N GLY A 134 -4.78 -2.07 -6.04
CA GLY A 134 -4.33 -1.04 -5.11
C GLY A 134 -2.95 -0.51 -5.46
N TRP A 135 -2.28 -0.02 -4.44
CA TRP A 135 -0.93 0.53 -4.53
C TRP A 135 -0.12 0.22 -3.28
N LEU A 136 1.17 -0.06 -3.46
CA LEU A 136 2.17 0.07 -2.40
C LEU A 136 2.83 1.43 -2.57
N ILE A 137 2.71 2.29 -1.57
CA ILE A 137 3.23 3.66 -1.59
C ILE A 137 4.15 3.86 -0.39
N ILE A 138 5.27 4.51 -0.59
CA ILE A 138 6.17 4.91 0.49
C ILE A 138 6.05 6.43 0.66
N ILE A 139 5.71 6.87 1.86
CA ILE A 139 5.82 8.27 2.25
C ILE A 139 7.23 8.46 2.80
N CYS A 140 8.00 9.34 2.18
CA CYS A 140 9.35 9.65 2.60
C CYS A 140 9.65 11.13 2.42
N PRO A 141 10.61 11.68 3.16
CA PRO A 141 11.13 13.01 2.90
C PRO A 141 11.70 13.15 1.49
N GLN A 142 11.59 14.33 0.92
CA GLN A 142 12.20 14.70 -0.37
C GLN A 142 13.72 14.73 -0.26
#